data_75d0cf2ea0bba919a4579b3960d10a83
#
_entry.id   75d0cf2ea0bba919a4579b3960d10a83
#
_cell.length_a   1.000
_cell.length_b   1.000
_cell.length_c   1.000
_cell.angle_alpha   90.00
_cell.angle_beta   90.00
_cell.angle_gamma   90.00
#
_symmetry.space_group_name_H-M   'P 1'
#
loop_
_entity.id
_entity.type
_entity.pdbx_description
1 polymer ?
#
loop_
_entity_poly.entity_id
_entity_poly.type
_entity_poly.pdbx_seq_one_letter_code
_entity_poly.pdbx_strand_id
1 'polypeptide(L)'
;YTQDRTTKYGLTKGEKKYADGALPKGHTWKLDELETKSVGNNVYLCSDCHTATESTPHTVTLPDAVQGVTLTLGTTNNTYIKDDTVTLTVEKEGTDIVTVTAKNGDTDVALTEVQEAAQDEAAAQATTEKAKTVYTFTMPDGDVTISVAKNAKTYAVNVAALTNGEITASAKEAAEKETVTLTAKPATGYALKAGSVKVTYKDADNTDKTVEVKADTEKANTYTFAMPAYPVNVSAEFVKEYKVTAAPAENGTVTVDPTAAVEGTDVTVTVKAADNYQLKADSL
;
A
#
# COMPACT_ATOMS: atom_id res chain seq x y z
N TYR A 1 1.03 56.43 -8.70
CA TYR A 1 -0.42 56.13 -8.77
C TYR A 1 -0.92 55.92 -7.34
N THR A 2 -1.19 57.01 -6.64
CA THR A 2 -1.91 56.96 -5.36
C THR A 2 -3.39 56.94 -5.69
N GLN A 3 -3.98 55.79 -5.84
CA GLN A 3 -5.42 55.66 -5.86
C GLN A 3 -5.92 56.06 -4.48
N ASP A 4 -6.79 57.06 -4.41
CA ASP A 4 -7.33 57.58 -3.17
C ASP A 4 -8.13 56.44 -2.46
N ARG A 5 -7.52 55.86 -1.44
CA ARG A 5 -8.09 54.79 -0.65
C ARG A 5 -9.34 55.19 0.11
N THR A 6 -9.46 56.50 0.42
CA THR A 6 -10.63 57.03 1.12
C THR A 6 -11.88 56.88 0.27
N THR A 7 -11.75 57.03 -1.06
CA THR A 7 -12.88 56.95 -1.98
C THR A 7 -13.29 55.49 -2.27
N LYS A 8 -12.32 54.58 -2.30
CA LYS A 8 -12.60 53.18 -2.66
C LYS A 8 -12.96 52.29 -1.47
N TYR A 9 -12.39 52.55 -0.29
CA TYR A 9 -12.51 51.69 0.88
C TYR A 9 -12.92 52.39 2.17
N GLY A 10 -13.17 53.71 2.14
CA GLY A 10 -13.50 54.51 3.31
C GLY A 10 -12.36 54.64 4.34
N LEU A 11 -11.11 54.36 3.92
CA LEU A 11 -9.95 54.39 4.80
C LEU A 11 -9.36 55.79 4.91
N THR A 12 -9.06 56.24 6.11
CA THR A 12 -8.32 57.48 6.36
C THR A 12 -6.82 57.26 6.14
N LYS A 13 -6.17 58.18 5.40
CA LYS A 13 -4.74 58.08 5.09
C LYS A 13 -3.92 58.00 6.39
N GLY A 14 -3.24 56.84 6.60
CA GLY A 14 -2.30 56.63 7.71
C GLY A 14 -2.82 55.87 8.94
N GLU A 15 -4.06 55.43 8.98
CA GLU A 15 -4.55 54.58 10.08
C GLU A 15 -4.12 53.11 9.88
N LYS A 16 -3.01 52.75 10.54
CA LYS A 16 -2.68 51.34 10.82
C LYS A 16 -3.31 50.98 12.16
N LYS A 17 -4.43 50.27 12.14
CA LYS A 17 -5.13 49.91 13.39
C LYS A 17 -4.66 48.59 14.01
N TYR A 18 -3.92 47.79 13.29
CA TYR A 18 -3.44 46.49 13.83
C TYR A 18 -1.96 46.34 13.51
N ALA A 19 -1.15 46.41 14.54
CA ALA A 19 0.23 46.01 14.51
C ALA A 19 0.28 44.46 14.72
N ASP A 20 1.13 43.85 13.93
CA ASP A 20 1.59 42.47 14.06
C ASP A 20 0.54 41.38 14.41
N GLY A 21 0.08 40.70 13.39
CA GLY A 21 -0.07 39.27 13.41
C GLY A 21 -1.47 38.71 13.31
N ALA A 22 -2.49 39.17 13.98
CA ALA A 22 -3.78 38.53 13.95
C ALA A 22 -4.89 39.38 13.36
N LEU A 23 -5.50 38.92 12.28
CA LEU A 23 -6.74 39.52 11.78
C LEU A 23 -7.86 39.30 12.79
N PRO A 24 -8.67 40.30 13.16
CA PRO A 24 -9.79 40.13 14.06
C PRO A 24 -10.76 39.08 13.56
N LYS A 25 -11.14 38.13 14.45
CA LYS A 25 -12.13 37.11 14.14
C LYS A 25 -13.53 37.71 13.93
N GLY A 26 -14.31 37.10 13.05
CA GLY A 26 -15.69 37.51 12.79
C GLY A 26 -15.83 38.65 11.75
N HIS A 27 -14.73 39.00 11.08
CA HIS A 27 -14.72 39.98 10.00
C HIS A 27 -14.31 39.31 8.68
N THR A 28 -14.79 39.87 7.56
CA THR A 28 -14.42 39.41 6.22
C THR A 28 -13.23 40.20 5.70
N TRP A 29 -12.11 39.51 5.47
CA TRP A 29 -10.87 40.10 4.98
C TRP A 29 -10.61 39.72 3.52
N LYS A 30 -10.14 40.66 2.72
CA LYS A 30 -9.73 40.46 1.33
C LYS A 30 -8.33 40.99 1.11
N LEU A 31 -7.50 40.22 0.41
CA LEU A 31 -6.16 40.62 0.03
C LEU A 31 -6.22 41.82 -0.92
N ASP A 32 -5.45 42.87 -0.63
CA ASP A 32 -5.20 43.99 -1.55
C ASP A 32 -3.87 43.70 -2.28
N GLU A 33 -3.96 43.19 -3.50
CA GLU A 33 -2.78 42.82 -4.30
C GLU A 33 -1.89 44.02 -4.68
N LEU A 34 -2.48 45.17 -4.89
CA LEU A 34 -1.71 46.36 -5.27
C LEU A 34 -0.87 46.88 -4.10
N GLU A 35 -1.45 46.89 -2.92
CA GLU A 35 -0.77 47.34 -1.73
C GLU A 35 0.26 46.33 -1.22
N THR A 36 -0.07 45.06 -1.29
CA THR A 36 0.84 43.96 -1.01
C THR A 36 2.13 44.06 -1.83
N LYS A 37 2.03 44.38 -3.12
CA LYS A 37 3.20 44.64 -3.98
C LYS A 37 4.01 45.88 -3.56
N SER A 38 3.34 46.88 -3.01
CA SER A 38 3.99 48.12 -2.63
C SER A 38 4.82 48.04 -1.36
N VAL A 39 4.34 47.28 -0.37
CA VAL A 39 4.97 47.20 0.95
C VAL A 39 5.76 45.91 1.20
N GLY A 40 5.64 44.93 0.31
CA GLY A 40 6.32 43.63 0.43
C GLY A 40 5.69 42.66 1.42
N ASN A 41 4.63 43.05 2.10
CA ASN A 41 3.83 42.24 3.00
C ASN A 41 2.39 42.16 2.50
N ASN A 42 1.68 41.09 2.80
CA ASN A 42 0.27 40.97 2.44
C ASN A 42 -0.55 42.03 3.19
N VAL A 43 -1.33 42.82 2.44
CA VAL A 43 -2.26 43.82 2.98
C VAL A 43 -3.67 43.32 2.79
N TYR A 44 -4.41 43.19 3.88
CA TYR A 44 -5.79 42.76 3.88
C TYR A 44 -6.73 43.91 4.19
N LEU A 45 -7.82 43.99 3.44
CA LEU A 45 -8.88 44.96 3.63
C LEU A 45 -10.10 44.27 4.23
N CYS A 46 -10.60 44.78 5.33
CA CYS A 46 -11.84 44.34 5.93
C CYS A 46 -13.02 44.98 5.23
N SER A 47 -13.93 44.18 4.66
CA SER A 47 -15.16 44.65 4.04
C SER A 47 -16.18 45.21 5.06
N ASP A 48 -16.10 44.76 6.30
CA ASP A 48 -17.09 45.09 7.34
C ASP A 48 -16.70 46.37 8.13
N CYS A 49 -15.43 46.51 8.47
CA CYS A 49 -14.96 47.66 9.27
C CYS A 49 -14.14 48.66 8.48
N HIS A 50 -13.89 48.43 7.18
CA HIS A 50 -13.13 49.31 6.28
C HIS A 50 -11.71 49.65 6.76
N THR A 51 -11.11 48.73 7.53
CA THR A 51 -9.72 48.87 7.99
C THR A 51 -8.76 48.06 7.11
N ALA A 52 -7.50 48.53 7.00
CA ALA A 52 -6.41 47.79 6.37
C ALA A 52 -5.43 47.34 7.46
N THR A 53 -4.88 46.15 7.29
CA THR A 53 -3.79 45.63 8.13
C THR A 53 -2.71 45.01 7.26
N GLU A 54 -1.46 45.13 7.70
CA GLU A 54 -0.34 44.39 7.13
C GLU A 54 -0.13 43.09 7.94
N SER A 55 0.15 42.00 7.25
CA SER A 55 0.49 40.77 7.89
C SER A 55 1.64 40.13 7.13
N THR A 56 2.58 39.55 7.87
CA THR A 56 3.70 38.81 7.29
C THR A 56 3.19 37.53 6.60
N PRO A 57 3.42 37.40 5.29
CA PRO A 57 3.04 36.19 4.60
C PRO A 57 4.00 35.05 4.97
N HIS A 58 3.45 33.87 5.15
CA HIS A 58 4.18 32.61 5.36
C HIS A 58 3.87 31.63 4.24
N THR A 59 4.82 30.78 3.91
CA THR A 59 4.71 29.86 2.79
C THR A 59 4.43 28.45 3.28
N VAL A 60 3.55 27.72 2.56
CA VAL A 60 3.41 26.29 2.71
C VAL A 60 4.19 25.61 1.59
N THR A 61 5.25 24.90 1.95
CA THR A 61 6.11 24.16 1.02
C THR A 61 5.61 22.74 0.91
N LEU A 62 5.30 22.32 -0.31
CA LEU A 62 4.97 20.92 -0.61
C LEU A 62 6.25 20.14 -0.91
N PRO A 63 6.30 18.82 -0.64
CA PRO A 63 7.44 17.97 -0.98
C PRO A 63 7.58 17.82 -2.50
N ASP A 64 8.74 17.32 -2.94
CA ASP A 64 8.92 16.84 -4.30
C ASP A 64 7.86 15.80 -4.68
N ALA A 65 7.64 15.64 -5.98
CA ALA A 65 6.62 14.72 -6.49
C ALA A 65 6.80 13.29 -5.94
N VAL A 66 5.77 12.79 -5.27
CA VAL A 66 5.69 11.39 -4.82
C VAL A 66 4.86 10.62 -5.82
N GLN A 67 5.43 9.54 -6.39
CA GLN A 67 4.74 8.76 -7.42
C GLN A 67 3.39 8.22 -6.93
N GLY A 68 2.32 8.51 -7.67
CA GLY A 68 0.96 8.09 -7.35
C GLY A 68 0.30 8.87 -6.21
N VAL A 69 0.89 10.00 -5.78
CA VAL A 69 0.29 10.93 -4.82
C VAL A 69 0.28 12.34 -5.42
N THR A 70 -0.86 12.99 -5.37
CA THR A 70 -1.02 14.38 -5.79
C THR A 70 -1.41 15.22 -4.58
N LEU A 71 -0.69 16.32 -4.35
CA LEU A 71 -0.97 17.28 -3.29
C LEU A 71 -1.44 18.57 -3.90
N THR A 72 -2.52 19.15 -3.36
CA THR A 72 -3.06 20.43 -3.80
C THR A 72 -3.42 21.28 -2.60
N LEU A 73 -2.94 22.53 -2.59
CA LEU A 73 -3.33 23.54 -1.60
C LEU A 73 -4.56 24.31 -2.09
N GLY A 74 -5.35 24.82 -1.15
CA GLY A 74 -6.54 25.63 -1.45
C GLY A 74 -6.26 26.97 -2.14
N THR A 75 -5.00 27.41 -2.17
CA THR A 75 -4.56 28.62 -2.85
C THR A 75 -3.48 28.30 -3.89
N THR A 76 -3.43 29.08 -4.97
CA THR A 76 -2.46 28.85 -6.06
C THR A 76 -1.06 29.42 -5.78
N ASN A 77 -0.93 30.32 -4.81
CA ASN A 77 0.34 30.98 -4.47
C ASN A 77 1.04 30.36 -3.25
N ASN A 78 0.43 29.35 -2.61
CA ASN A 78 0.96 28.66 -1.43
C ASN A 78 1.32 29.60 -0.26
N THR A 79 0.73 30.81 -0.22
CA THR A 79 1.05 31.85 0.74
C THR A 79 -0.16 32.16 1.60
N TYR A 80 0.04 32.20 2.89
CA TYR A 80 -0.98 32.38 3.92
C TYR A 80 -0.49 33.35 4.99
N ILE A 81 -1.38 33.91 5.77
CA ILE A 81 -1.03 34.64 6.99
C ILE A 81 -1.32 33.77 8.22
N LYS A 82 -0.73 34.14 9.35
CA LYS A 82 -1.03 33.52 10.64
C LYS A 82 -2.53 33.43 10.88
N ASP A 83 -2.98 32.35 11.47
CA ASP A 83 -4.38 32.01 11.78
C ASP A 83 -5.28 31.71 10.57
N ASP A 84 -4.76 31.77 9.33
CA ASP A 84 -5.50 31.29 8.17
C ASP A 84 -5.76 29.79 8.26
N THR A 85 -6.92 29.38 7.76
CA THR A 85 -7.19 27.96 7.56
C THR A 85 -6.61 27.51 6.23
N VAL A 86 -5.62 26.64 6.28
CA VAL A 86 -5.01 26.01 5.11
C VAL A 86 -5.73 24.71 4.82
N THR A 87 -6.12 24.53 3.55
CA THR A 87 -6.71 23.25 3.07
C THR A 87 -5.67 22.55 2.20
N LEU A 88 -5.38 21.29 2.54
CA LEU A 88 -4.50 20.41 1.79
C LEU A 88 -5.29 19.20 1.30
N THR A 89 -5.42 19.05 0.00
CA THR A 89 -6.02 17.89 -0.63
C THR A 89 -4.93 16.91 -1.02
N VAL A 90 -5.11 15.65 -0.64
CA VAL A 90 -4.22 14.52 -0.93
C VAL A 90 -4.99 13.51 -1.76
N GLU A 91 -4.57 13.29 -2.99
CA GLU A 91 -5.11 12.24 -3.86
C GLU A 91 -4.07 11.15 -4.03
N LYS A 92 -4.46 9.89 -3.87
CA LYS A 92 -3.56 8.74 -4.04
C LYS A 92 -4.12 7.71 -5.01
N GLU A 93 -3.22 7.06 -5.72
CA GLU A 93 -3.52 5.90 -6.56
C GLU A 93 -3.23 4.60 -5.79
N GLY A 94 -4.08 3.59 -6.00
CA GLY A 94 -3.89 2.26 -5.44
C GLY A 94 -4.15 2.16 -3.93
N THR A 95 -3.63 1.09 -3.32
CA THR A 95 -3.92 0.70 -1.93
C THR A 95 -2.87 1.17 -0.92
N ASP A 96 -1.81 1.85 -1.36
CA ASP A 96 -0.72 2.29 -0.49
C ASP A 96 -1.20 3.18 0.66
N ILE A 97 -0.50 3.06 1.79
CA ILE A 97 -0.73 3.93 2.95
C ILE A 97 0.07 5.21 2.75
N VAL A 98 -0.64 6.34 2.72
CA VAL A 98 -0.03 7.67 2.63
C VAL A 98 -0.17 8.36 3.99
N THR A 99 0.96 8.74 4.56
CA THR A 99 1.01 9.51 5.81
C THR A 99 1.50 10.92 5.47
N VAL A 100 0.76 11.93 5.92
CA VAL A 100 1.08 13.34 5.71
C VAL A 100 1.42 13.98 7.06
N THR A 101 2.48 14.75 7.09
CA THR A 101 2.88 15.55 8.26
C THR A 101 3.14 16.99 7.85
N ALA A 102 2.90 17.93 8.77
CA ALA A 102 3.17 19.33 8.60
C ALA A 102 4.05 19.83 9.74
N LYS A 103 5.05 20.64 9.43
CA LYS A 103 5.97 21.21 10.42
C LYS A 103 6.23 22.69 10.18
N ASN A 104 6.30 23.46 11.28
CA ASN A 104 6.87 24.80 11.32
C ASN A 104 8.24 24.69 12.01
N GLY A 105 9.32 24.70 11.22
CA GLY A 105 10.63 24.33 11.71
C GLY A 105 10.62 22.90 12.27
N ASP A 106 10.98 22.73 13.53
CA ASP A 106 10.95 21.42 14.22
C ASP A 106 9.62 21.12 14.92
N THR A 107 8.67 22.06 14.93
CA THR A 107 7.38 21.92 15.64
C THR A 107 6.34 21.30 14.73
N ASP A 108 5.66 20.27 15.21
CA ASP A 108 4.56 19.64 14.48
C ASP A 108 3.34 20.56 14.41
N VAL A 109 2.75 20.66 13.22
CA VAL A 109 1.48 21.36 12.98
C VAL A 109 0.39 20.30 12.85
N ALA A 110 -0.63 20.41 13.73
CA ALA A 110 -1.71 19.44 13.76
C ALA A 110 -2.56 19.50 12.50
N LEU A 111 -2.66 18.41 11.77
CA LEU A 111 -3.55 18.22 10.64
C LEU A 111 -4.88 17.63 11.12
N THR A 112 -6.00 18.24 10.72
CA THR A 112 -7.34 17.73 10.96
C THR A 112 -7.90 17.18 9.66
N GLU A 113 -8.23 15.89 9.63
CA GLU A 113 -8.88 15.28 8.47
C GLU A 113 -10.33 15.74 8.40
N VAL A 114 -10.73 16.25 7.23
CA VAL A 114 -12.11 16.62 6.93
C VAL A 114 -12.76 15.43 6.24
N GLN A 115 -13.69 14.77 6.94
CA GLN A 115 -14.51 13.75 6.31
C GLN A 115 -15.49 14.46 5.36
N GLU A 116 -15.31 14.30 4.05
CA GLU A 116 -16.40 14.57 3.12
C GLU A 116 -17.53 13.58 3.44
N ALA A 117 -18.76 14.09 3.63
CA ALA A 117 -19.93 13.24 3.84
C ALA A 117 -19.95 12.19 2.72
N ALA A 118 -20.05 10.91 3.09
CA ALA A 118 -20.06 9.79 2.18
C ALA A 118 -21.02 10.07 1.00
N GLN A 119 -20.46 10.27 -0.17
CA GLN A 119 -21.25 10.21 -1.40
C GLN A 119 -21.59 8.74 -1.58
N ASP A 120 -22.88 8.44 -1.77
CA ASP A 120 -23.49 7.13 -1.93
C ASP A 120 -22.55 6.10 -2.59
N GLU A 121 -22.17 5.05 -1.86
CA GLU A 121 -21.35 3.94 -2.34
C GLU A 121 -22.05 3.08 -3.43
N ALA A 122 -23.17 3.54 -3.97
CA ALA A 122 -23.96 2.80 -4.95
C ALA A 122 -23.48 2.91 -6.40
N ALA A 123 -22.39 3.65 -6.69
CA ALA A 123 -21.91 3.87 -8.06
C ALA A 123 -20.43 3.47 -8.29
N ALA A 124 -19.80 2.72 -7.40
CA ALA A 124 -18.40 2.24 -7.58
C ALA A 124 -18.36 1.07 -8.57
N GLN A 125 -18.69 1.29 -9.83
CA GLN A 125 -18.31 0.43 -10.95
C GLN A 125 -17.12 1.04 -11.68
N ALA A 126 -15.94 0.45 -11.45
CA ALA A 126 -14.79 0.40 -12.36
C ALA A 126 -14.40 1.69 -13.09
N THR A 127 -14.09 2.73 -12.32
CA THR A 127 -13.21 3.80 -12.78
C THR A 127 -12.04 3.88 -11.79
N THR A 128 -10.84 4.17 -12.28
CA THR A 128 -9.65 4.43 -11.49
C THR A 128 -9.82 5.71 -10.66
N GLU A 129 -10.78 5.72 -9.72
CA GLU A 129 -10.96 6.85 -8.84
C GLU A 129 -9.81 6.88 -7.84
N LYS A 130 -9.13 8.02 -7.83
CA LYS A 130 -8.08 8.29 -6.83
C LYS A 130 -8.75 8.49 -5.49
N ALA A 131 -8.30 7.76 -4.48
CA ALA A 131 -8.73 8.01 -3.12
C ALA A 131 -8.30 9.43 -2.71
N LYS A 132 -9.28 10.26 -2.30
CA LYS A 132 -9.08 11.66 -1.91
C LYS A 132 -9.25 11.82 -0.41
N THR A 133 -8.30 12.48 0.22
CA THR A 133 -8.39 12.88 1.63
C THR A 133 -8.11 14.38 1.72
N VAL A 134 -8.91 15.09 2.50
CA VAL A 134 -8.75 16.54 2.72
C VAL A 134 -8.32 16.78 4.15
N TYR A 135 -7.25 17.53 4.32
CA TYR A 135 -6.76 17.96 5.62
C TYR A 135 -6.89 19.48 5.74
N THR A 136 -7.13 19.95 6.96
CA THR A 136 -7.05 21.37 7.31
C THR A 136 -6.12 21.58 8.48
N PHE A 137 -5.45 22.72 8.49
CA PHE A 137 -4.68 23.17 9.65
C PHE A 137 -4.72 24.70 9.74
N THR A 138 -4.44 25.22 10.93
CA THR A 138 -4.29 26.67 11.14
C THR A 138 -2.86 27.06 10.87
N MET A 139 -2.65 28.08 10.04
CA MET A 139 -1.33 28.60 9.71
C MET A 139 -0.65 29.17 10.95
N PRO A 140 0.51 28.66 11.37
CA PRO A 140 1.28 29.23 12.46
C PRO A 140 1.95 30.56 12.06
N ASP A 141 2.66 31.17 13.02
CA ASP A 141 3.51 32.34 12.75
C ASP A 141 4.87 31.88 12.23
N GLY A 142 4.89 31.43 10.97
CA GLY A 142 6.08 30.91 10.28
C GLY A 142 5.74 29.98 9.14
N ASP A 143 6.74 29.67 8.31
CA ASP A 143 6.59 28.80 7.16
C ASP A 143 6.30 27.36 7.58
N VAL A 144 5.48 26.66 6.80
CA VAL A 144 5.13 25.27 7.04
C VAL A 144 5.67 24.39 5.91
N THR A 145 6.32 23.31 6.28
CA THR A 145 6.76 22.25 5.34
C THR A 145 5.85 21.03 5.47
N ILE A 146 5.28 20.62 4.37
CA ILE A 146 4.52 19.37 4.27
C ILE A 146 5.47 18.25 3.87
N SER A 147 5.37 17.11 4.54
CA SER A 147 6.08 15.88 4.18
C SER A 147 5.09 14.75 3.96
N VAL A 148 5.41 13.88 3.01
CA VAL A 148 4.59 12.71 2.65
C VAL A 148 5.45 11.46 2.70
N ALA A 149 5.00 10.48 3.46
CA ALA A 149 5.54 9.13 3.43
C ALA A 149 4.53 8.19 2.77
N LYS A 150 5.01 7.39 1.83
CA LYS A 150 4.21 6.39 1.12
C LYS A 150 4.76 5.01 1.44
N ASN A 151 3.93 4.14 2.00
CA ASN A 151 4.27 2.78 2.34
C ASN A 151 3.30 1.83 1.63
N ALA A 152 3.83 0.77 1.04
CA ALA A 152 2.98 -0.26 0.46
C ALA A 152 2.10 -0.87 1.56
N LYS A 153 0.81 -1.00 1.30
CA LYS A 153 -0.09 -1.73 2.18
C LYS A 153 0.23 -3.22 2.08
N THR A 154 0.51 -3.87 3.20
CA THR A 154 0.76 -5.30 3.28
C THR A 154 -0.50 -6.06 3.71
N TYR A 155 -0.56 -7.31 3.31
CA TYR A 155 -1.65 -8.24 3.61
C TYR A 155 -1.08 -9.53 4.18
N ALA A 156 -1.78 -10.12 5.15
CA ALA A 156 -1.32 -11.31 5.86
C ALA A 156 -1.28 -12.55 4.95
N VAL A 157 -0.25 -13.36 5.12
CA VAL A 157 -0.11 -14.70 4.56
C VAL A 157 -0.32 -15.71 5.67
N ASN A 158 -1.53 -16.26 5.77
CA ASN A 158 -1.91 -17.21 6.80
C ASN A 158 -1.64 -18.63 6.31
N VAL A 159 -0.72 -19.34 6.96
CA VAL A 159 -0.48 -20.75 6.70
C VAL A 159 -1.18 -21.57 7.79
N ALA A 160 -2.14 -22.40 7.40
CA ALA A 160 -2.85 -23.27 8.34
C ALA A 160 -1.90 -24.30 8.94
N ALA A 161 -2.19 -24.76 10.15
CA ALA A 161 -1.53 -25.93 10.71
C ALA A 161 -1.91 -27.17 9.87
N LEU A 162 -0.91 -27.89 9.36
CA LEU A 162 -1.09 -29.03 8.50
C LEU A 162 -0.70 -30.32 9.24
N THR A 163 -1.33 -31.42 8.88
CA THR A 163 -0.95 -32.78 9.37
C THR A 163 0.04 -33.39 8.42
N ASN A 164 1.00 -34.18 8.99
CA ASN A 164 1.99 -34.92 8.24
C ASN A 164 2.99 -34.11 7.41
N GLY A 165 3.13 -32.83 7.74
CA GLY A 165 4.08 -31.92 7.10
C GLY A 165 3.80 -30.49 7.46
N GLU A 166 4.62 -29.60 6.93
CA GLU A 166 4.51 -28.16 7.14
C GLU A 166 4.72 -27.39 5.83
N ILE A 167 4.14 -26.20 5.74
CA ILE A 167 4.48 -25.21 4.72
C ILE A 167 5.02 -23.98 5.42
N THR A 168 6.11 -23.43 4.89
CA THR A 168 6.65 -22.14 5.28
C THR A 168 6.49 -21.15 4.14
N ALA A 169 6.06 -19.94 4.46
CA ALA A 169 6.04 -18.81 3.52
C ALA A 169 7.27 -17.93 3.72
N SER A 170 7.79 -17.36 2.63
CA SER A 170 8.93 -16.42 2.66
C SER A 170 8.66 -15.16 3.49
N ALA A 171 7.38 -14.79 3.64
CA ALA A 171 6.94 -13.65 4.43
C ALA A 171 5.61 -13.94 5.11
N LYS A 172 5.37 -13.36 6.28
CA LYS A 172 4.07 -13.41 6.98
C LYS A 172 3.09 -12.36 6.46
N GLU A 173 3.60 -11.36 5.77
CA GLU A 173 2.86 -10.27 5.14
C GLU A 173 3.58 -9.89 3.85
N ALA A 174 2.83 -9.49 2.83
CA ALA A 174 3.39 -9.04 1.55
C ALA A 174 2.50 -7.96 0.94
N ALA A 175 3.09 -7.07 0.14
CA ALA A 175 2.36 -6.07 -0.61
C ALA A 175 1.66 -6.69 -1.82
N GLU A 176 0.63 -6.02 -2.34
CA GLU A 176 -0.03 -6.43 -3.59
C GLU A 176 1.00 -6.64 -4.71
N LYS A 177 0.84 -7.73 -5.46
CA LYS A 177 1.72 -8.18 -6.56
C LYS A 177 3.13 -8.63 -6.14
N GLU A 178 3.49 -8.50 -4.86
CA GLU A 178 4.74 -9.07 -4.36
C GLU A 178 4.70 -10.60 -4.47
N THR A 179 5.84 -11.19 -4.86
CA THR A 179 5.98 -12.64 -4.98
C THR A 179 6.25 -13.26 -3.63
N VAL A 180 5.37 -14.15 -3.21
CA VAL A 180 5.54 -14.98 -2.01
C VAL A 180 5.95 -16.38 -2.42
N THR A 181 7.01 -16.91 -1.77
CA THR A 181 7.49 -18.28 -1.96
C THR A 181 6.98 -19.15 -0.84
N LEU A 182 6.43 -20.30 -1.19
CA LEU A 182 5.98 -21.34 -0.28
C LEU A 182 6.93 -22.54 -0.40
N THR A 183 7.40 -23.06 0.72
CA THR A 183 8.21 -24.29 0.77
C THR A 183 7.49 -25.31 1.62
N ALA A 184 7.13 -26.45 1.00
CA ALA A 184 6.51 -27.56 1.70
C ALA A 184 7.58 -28.55 2.17
N LYS A 185 7.44 -29.01 3.41
CA LYS A 185 8.31 -30.00 4.05
C LYS A 185 7.47 -31.14 4.59
N PRO A 186 7.36 -32.26 3.83
CA PRO A 186 6.66 -33.46 4.30
C PRO A 186 7.34 -34.04 5.55
N ALA A 187 6.58 -34.61 6.46
CA ALA A 187 7.09 -35.40 7.55
C ALA A 187 7.65 -36.75 7.02
N THR A 188 8.49 -37.41 7.80
CA THR A 188 9.07 -38.72 7.42
C THR A 188 7.98 -39.75 7.09
N GLY A 189 8.08 -40.35 5.90
CA GLY A 189 7.10 -41.31 5.39
C GLY A 189 5.84 -40.67 4.79
N TYR A 190 5.91 -39.39 4.47
CA TYR A 190 4.86 -38.66 3.77
C TYR A 190 5.43 -37.90 2.58
N ALA A 191 4.60 -37.63 1.61
CA ALA A 191 4.89 -36.77 0.46
C ALA A 191 3.82 -35.68 0.32
N LEU A 192 4.17 -34.57 -0.28
CA LEU A 192 3.18 -33.56 -0.66
C LEU A 192 2.31 -34.11 -1.79
N LYS A 193 1.00 -34.07 -1.60
CA LYS A 193 0.04 -34.49 -2.63
C LYS A 193 0.09 -33.51 -3.80
N ALA A 194 0.28 -34.06 -5.00
CA ALA A 194 0.35 -33.27 -6.22
C ALA A 194 -0.91 -32.38 -6.39
N GLY A 195 -0.72 -31.10 -6.70
CA GLY A 195 -1.81 -30.14 -6.91
C GLY A 195 -2.61 -29.77 -5.65
N SER A 196 -2.17 -30.15 -4.45
CA SER A 196 -2.87 -29.86 -3.20
C SER A 196 -2.56 -28.48 -2.62
N VAL A 197 -1.45 -27.84 -3.03
CA VAL A 197 -1.11 -26.49 -2.56
C VAL A 197 -2.10 -25.50 -3.14
N LYS A 198 -2.84 -24.84 -2.27
CA LYS A 198 -3.84 -23.84 -2.64
C LYS A 198 -3.64 -22.57 -1.83
N VAL A 199 -3.83 -21.45 -2.49
CA VAL A 199 -3.86 -20.12 -1.89
C VAL A 199 -5.22 -19.50 -2.19
N THR A 200 -5.96 -19.18 -1.16
CA THR A 200 -7.32 -18.63 -1.27
C THR A 200 -7.44 -17.33 -0.50
N TYR A 201 -8.36 -16.48 -0.89
CA TYR A 201 -8.73 -15.27 -0.17
C TYR A 201 -10.22 -14.98 -0.30
N LYS A 202 -10.74 -14.09 0.55
CA LYS A 202 -12.07 -13.52 0.40
C LYS A 202 -11.95 -12.10 -0.14
N ASP A 203 -12.68 -11.82 -1.21
CA ASP A 203 -12.76 -10.47 -1.79
C ASP A 203 -13.66 -9.54 -0.94
N ALA A 204 -13.90 -8.31 -1.44
CA ALA A 204 -14.72 -7.32 -0.76
C ALA A 204 -16.18 -7.80 -0.54
N ASP A 205 -16.68 -8.65 -1.42
CA ASP A 205 -18.04 -9.23 -1.34
C ASP A 205 -18.08 -10.51 -0.49
N ASN A 206 -17.01 -10.79 0.26
CA ASN A 206 -16.84 -12.02 1.05
C ASN A 206 -16.90 -13.32 0.22
N THR A 207 -16.61 -13.23 -1.08
CA THR A 207 -16.58 -14.37 -2.01
C THR A 207 -15.21 -15.03 -2.00
N ASP A 208 -15.19 -16.36 -1.96
CA ASP A 208 -13.95 -17.13 -2.01
C ASP A 208 -13.33 -17.08 -3.42
N LYS A 209 -12.07 -16.68 -3.48
CA LYS A 209 -11.23 -16.62 -4.67
C LYS A 209 -9.98 -17.47 -4.49
N THR A 210 -9.44 -17.95 -5.59
CA THR A 210 -8.21 -18.75 -5.61
C THR A 210 -7.12 -17.94 -6.33
N VAL A 211 -5.91 -17.93 -5.76
CA VAL A 211 -4.72 -17.35 -6.37
C VAL A 211 -4.01 -18.44 -7.20
N GLU A 212 -3.52 -18.08 -8.37
CA GLU A 212 -2.68 -18.98 -9.18
C GLU A 212 -1.36 -19.27 -8.45
N VAL A 213 -1.08 -20.56 -8.22
CA VAL A 213 0.16 -21.03 -7.60
C VAL A 213 1.01 -21.74 -8.64
N LYS A 214 2.27 -21.30 -8.78
CA LYS A 214 3.23 -21.87 -9.74
C LYS A 214 4.27 -22.70 -9.01
N ALA A 215 4.44 -23.97 -9.43
CA ALA A 215 5.52 -24.81 -8.93
C ALA A 215 6.87 -24.34 -9.49
N ASP A 216 7.89 -24.36 -8.64
CA ASP A 216 9.28 -24.16 -9.07
C ASP A 216 9.77 -25.42 -9.80
N THR A 217 10.31 -25.27 -11.00
CA THR A 217 10.79 -26.38 -11.83
C THR A 217 12.17 -26.89 -11.41
N GLU A 218 12.92 -26.10 -10.66
CA GLU A 218 14.28 -26.44 -10.20
C GLU A 218 14.32 -26.92 -8.75
N LYS A 219 13.35 -26.47 -7.94
CA LYS A 219 13.27 -26.76 -6.52
C LYS A 219 11.99 -27.52 -6.18
N ALA A 220 12.15 -28.79 -5.89
CA ALA A 220 11.03 -29.63 -5.45
C ALA A 220 10.31 -29.03 -4.23
N ASN A 221 8.99 -29.21 -4.17
CA ASN A 221 8.14 -28.73 -3.08
C ASN A 221 8.18 -27.23 -2.84
N THR A 222 8.62 -26.47 -3.83
CA THR A 222 8.66 -25.00 -3.79
C THR A 222 7.64 -24.43 -4.78
N TYR A 223 6.92 -23.41 -4.33
CA TYR A 223 5.84 -22.80 -5.08
C TYR A 223 5.91 -21.30 -4.93
N THR A 224 5.40 -20.57 -5.90
CA THR A 224 5.29 -19.11 -5.84
C THR A 224 3.90 -18.65 -6.22
N PHE A 225 3.49 -17.52 -5.65
CA PHE A 225 2.28 -16.82 -6.07
C PHE A 225 2.47 -15.32 -5.94
N ALA A 226 1.68 -14.54 -6.69
CA ALA A 226 1.63 -13.09 -6.54
C ALA A 226 0.55 -12.72 -5.50
N MET A 227 0.91 -11.89 -4.54
CA MET A 227 0.01 -11.47 -3.45
C MET A 227 -1.17 -10.67 -4.00
N PRO A 228 -2.43 -11.03 -3.71
CA PRO A 228 -3.58 -10.20 -4.02
C PRO A 228 -3.70 -9.03 -3.03
N ALA A 229 -4.61 -8.08 -3.30
CA ALA A 229 -4.93 -6.97 -2.39
C ALA A 229 -5.80 -7.40 -1.19
N TYR A 230 -5.64 -8.65 -0.71
CA TYR A 230 -6.40 -9.26 0.38
C TYR A 230 -5.52 -10.23 1.17
N PRO A 231 -5.79 -10.45 2.48
CA PRO A 231 -5.16 -11.52 3.24
C PRO A 231 -5.44 -12.88 2.60
N VAL A 232 -4.43 -13.75 2.55
CA VAL A 232 -4.55 -15.07 1.96
C VAL A 232 -4.47 -16.18 2.99
N ASN A 233 -5.09 -17.33 2.66
CA ASN A 233 -4.98 -18.58 3.41
C ASN A 233 -4.31 -19.63 2.53
N VAL A 234 -3.24 -20.22 3.04
CA VAL A 234 -2.45 -21.27 2.38
C VAL A 234 -2.84 -22.61 2.98
N SER A 235 -3.12 -23.58 2.13
CA SER A 235 -3.43 -24.96 2.50
C SER A 235 -2.72 -25.95 1.59
N ALA A 236 -2.49 -27.16 2.10
CA ALA A 236 -1.96 -28.29 1.35
C ALA A 236 -2.33 -29.61 2.04
N GLU A 237 -2.12 -30.73 1.35
CA GLU A 237 -2.35 -32.08 1.85
C GLU A 237 -1.07 -32.90 1.71
N PHE A 238 -0.69 -33.59 2.78
CA PHE A 238 0.39 -34.57 2.78
C PHE A 238 -0.17 -35.98 2.89
N VAL A 239 0.27 -36.88 2.00
CA VAL A 239 -0.19 -38.24 1.89
C VAL A 239 0.95 -39.19 2.24
N LYS A 240 0.59 -40.42 2.68
CA LYS A 240 1.57 -41.43 3.05
C LYS A 240 2.38 -41.84 1.84
N GLU A 241 3.70 -41.95 2.01
CA GLU A 241 4.65 -42.44 1.03
C GLU A 241 5.21 -43.76 1.47
N TYR A 242 5.32 -44.68 0.53
CA TYR A 242 5.79 -46.03 0.76
C TYR A 242 7.13 -46.24 0.05
N LYS A 243 8.07 -46.85 0.77
CA LYS A 243 9.34 -47.25 0.17
C LYS A 243 9.12 -48.46 -0.73
N VAL A 244 9.62 -48.39 -1.94
CA VAL A 244 9.62 -49.46 -2.92
C VAL A 244 11.03 -50.03 -3.03
N THR A 245 11.17 -51.35 -2.82
CA THR A 245 12.47 -52.00 -2.88
C THR A 245 12.37 -53.27 -3.73
N ALA A 246 13.37 -53.48 -4.58
CA ALA A 246 13.54 -54.73 -5.27
C ALA A 246 14.33 -55.71 -4.39
N ALA A 247 13.92 -56.96 -4.36
CA ALA A 247 14.74 -58.00 -3.77
C ALA A 247 15.99 -58.27 -4.64
N PRO A 248 17.13 -58.66 -4.06
CA PRO A 248 18.29 -59.06 -4.83
C PRO A 248 17.94 -60.23 -5.77
N ALA A 249 18.39 -60.19 -7.00
CA ALA A 249 18.24 -61.24 -7.96
C ALA A 249 19.58 -61.96 -8.18
N GLU A 250 19.53 -63.31 -8.27
CA GLU A 250 20.69 -64.05 -8.68
C GLU A 250 20.86 -63.97 -10.20
N ASN A 251 22.10 -63.84 -10.65
CA ASN A 251 22.44 -63.77 -12.06
C ASN A 251 21.73 -62.68 -12.87
N GLY A 252 21.48 -61.54 -12.19
CA GLY A 252 20.86 -60.37 -12.82
C GLY A 252 20.68 -59.22 -11.86
N THR A 253 20.06 -58.15 -12.32
CA THR A 253 19.68 -57.00 -11.53
C THR A 253 18.20 -56.69 -11.69
N VAL A 254 17.57 -56.30 -10.61
CA VAL A 254 16.21 -55.72 -10.61
C VAL A 254 16.29 -54.33 -10.00
N THR A 255 15.80 -53.35 -10.70
CA THR A 255 15.71 -51.98 -10.22
C THR A 255 14.26 -51.50 -10.25
N VAL A 256 13.92 -50.61 -9.36
CA VAL A 256 12.59 -49.98 -9.28
C VAL A 256 12.74 -48.48 -9.33
N ASP A 257 11.83 -47.85 -10.03
CA ASP A 257 11.77 -46.40 -10.17
C ASP A 257 10.31 -45.93 -10.22
N PRO A 258 9.90 -45.04 -9.28
CA PRO A 258 10.66 -44.49 -8.15
C PRO A 258 10.90 -45.50 -7.02
N THR A 259 11.88 -45.24 -6.15
CA THR A 259 12.19 -46.04 -4.95
C THR A 259 11.30 -45.68 -3.75
N ALA A 260 10.46 -44.64 -3.89
CA ALA A 260 9.40 -44.27 -2.95
C ALA A 260 8.21 -43.73 -3.76
N ALA A 261 7.00 -44.07 -3.36
CA ALA A 261 5.80 -43.75 -4.09
C ALA A 261 4.58 -43.56 -3.16
N VAL A 262 3.66 -42.72 -3.53
CA VAL A 262 2.34 -42.63 -2.90
C VAL A 262 1.40 -43.65 -3.52
N GLU A 263 0.30 -43.99 -2.84
CA GLU A 263 -0.71 -44.89 -3.36
C GLU A 263 -1.22 -44.46 -4.75
N GLY A 264 -1.30 -45.39 -5.68
CA GLY A 264 -1.75 -45.18 -7.06
C GLY A 264 -0.67 -44.67 -8.01
N THR A 265 0.59 -44.53 -7.56
CA THR A 265 1.70 -44.17 -8.45
C THR A 265 2.22 -45.42 -9.18
N ASP A 266 2.38 -45.34 -10.49
CA ASP A 266 3.01 -46.39 -11.27
C ASP A 266 4.50 -46.53 -10.93
N VAL A 267 4.96 -47.73 -10.66
CA VAL A 267 6.37 -48.04 -10.41
C VAL A 267 6.90 -48.90 -11.55
N THR A 268 7.95 -48.43 -12.18
CA THR A 268 8.64 -49.16 -13.22
C THR A 268 9.61 -50.18 -12.60
N VAL A 269 9.47 -51.42 -12.95
CA VAL A 269 10.42 -52.50 -12.58
C VAL A 269 11.26 -52.83 -13.81
N THR A 270 12.57 -52.61 -13.72
CA THR A 270 13.52 -52.98 -14.79
C THR A 270 14.33 -54.17 -14.37
N VAL A 271 14.32 -55.23 -15.21
CA VAL A 271 15.09 -56.44 -15.00
C VAL A 271 16.15 -56.59 -16.08
N LYS A 272 17.37 -56.85 -15.67
CA LYS A 272 18.50 -57.09 -16.59
C LYS A 272 19.19 -58.41 -16.18
N ALA A 273 19.14 -59.40 -17.05
CA ALA A 273 19.90 -60.65 -16.84
C ALA A 273 21.41 -60.41 -16.99
N ALA A 274 22.22 -61.17 -16.24
CA ALA A 274 23.67 -61.21 -16.42
C ALA A 274 24.04 -61.94 -17.72
N ASP A 275 25.30 -61.79 -18.16
CA ASP A 275 25.80 -62.42 -19.35
C ASP A 275 25.61 -63.92 -19.28
N ASN A 276 25.13 -64.54 -20.37
CA ASN A 276 24.77 -65.97 -20.49
C ASN A 276 23.56 -66.41 -19.66
N TYR A 277 22.77 -65.49 -19.08
CA TYR A 277 21.52 -65.80 -18.40
C TYR A 277 20.35 -65.10 -19.12
N GLN A 278 19.17 -65.67 -18.93
CA GLN A 278 17.92 -65.03 -19.40
C GLN A 278 16.87 -65.04 -18.30
N LEU A 279 15.94 -64.09 -18.40
CA LEU A 279 14.83 -64.04 -17.47
C LEU A 279 13.95 -65.29 -17.65
N LYS A 280 13.66 -65.99 -16.55
CA LYS A 280 12.74 -67.11 -16.55
C LYS A 280 11.32 -66.60 -16.79
N ALA A 281 10.56 -67.21 -17.69
CA ALA A 281 9.17 -66.89 -17.90
C ALA A 281 8.38 -66.97 -16.58
N ASP A 282 7.45 -66.03 -16.40
CA ASP A 282 6.57 -65.91 -15.22
C ASP A 282 7.30 -65.81 -13.86
N SER A 283 8.48 -65.20 -13.87
CA SER A 283 9.28 -65.03 -12.66
C SER A 283 9.21 -63.59 -12.06
N LEU A 284 8.38 -62.71 -12.63
CA LEU A 284 8.08 -61.40 -12.12
C LEU A 284 6.74 -61.37 -11.39
#